data_09a99eb9d64d897be6402eeb7c472e6e
#
_entry.id   09a99eb9d64d897be6402eeb7c472e6e
#
_cell.length_a   1.000
_cell.length_b   1.000
_cell.length_c   1.000
_cell.angle_alpha   90.00
_cell.angle_beta   90.00
_cell.angle_gamma   90.00
#
_symmetry.space_group_name_H-M   'P 1'
#
loop_
_entity.id
_entity.type
_entity.pdbx_description
1 polymer ?
#
loop_
_entity_poly.entity_id
_entity_poly.type
_entity_poly.pdbx_seq_one_letter_code
_entity_poly.pdbx_strand_id
1 'polypeptide(L)'
;VERRRIKREDILSAVLDLLCSSVGSLTNPTNIANSLNSKQKLKGEGAVANNTVKQYIDNLTDAYLFSECRRYDVRGKGYFDYPNKYYCEDIGLRNARIGFRQQEMTHIMENIIYNELVIRDCMVDVGVVYSSEKDDNGKPKQVAREIDFIANDGEKKLYIQSAFALPDEEKAVQENKPFSLTGDYFPKIIVRHDITKRWYNESGVLNIGIVDFLLDDSII
;
A
#
# COMPACT_ATOMS: atom_id res chain seq x y z
N VAL A 1 26.17 5.63 2.81
CA VAL A 1 26.44 7.01 3.18
C VAL A 1 27.43 7.62 2.19
N GLU A 2 28.67 7.17 2.13
CA GLU A 2 29.69 7.73 1.24
C GLU A 2 29.34 7.61 -0.24
N ARG A 3 28.86 6.46 -0.71
CA ARG A 3 28.51 6.18 -2.10
C ARG A 3 27.43 7.13 -2.65
N ARG A 4 26.50 7.59 -1.81
CA ARG A 4 25.37 8.43 -2.22
C ARG A 4 25.47 9.86 -1.69
N ARG A 5 26.60 10.27 -1.10
CA ARG A 5 26.87 11.62 -0.57
C ARG A 5 25.74 12.16 0.32
N ILE A 6 25.25 11.33 1.23
CA ILE A 6 24.19 11.71 2.17
C ILE A 6 24.76 12.77 3.14
N LYS A 7 24.19 13.96 3.10
CA LYS A 7 24.64 15.10 3.91
C LYS A 7 24.00 15.16 5.30
N ARG A 8 22.79 14.66 5.43
CA ARG A 8 21.97 14.72 6.65
C ARG A 8 21.53 13.29 7.03
N GLU A 9 22.37 12.58 7.75
CA GLU A 9 22.09 11.21 8.21
C GLU A 9 20.93 11.18 9.20
N ASP A 10 20.77 12.23 10.00
CA ASP A 10 19.66 12.43 10.92
C ASP A 10 18.30 12.46 10.18
N ILE A 11 18.24 13.14 9.03
CA ILE A 11 17.04 13.22 8.20
C ILE A 11 16.78 11.89 7.51
N LEU A 12 17.81 11.23 6.96
CA LEU A 12 17.65 9.89 6.37
C LEU A 12 17.09 8.91 7.41
N SER A 13 17.65 8.92 8.63
CA SER A 13 17.17 8.08 9.74
C SER A 13 15.71 8.38 10.08
N ALA A 14 15.32 9.65 10.11
CA ALA A 14 13.94 10.06 10.38
C ALA A 14 12.97 9.67 9.25
N VAL A 15 13.40 9.77 7.97
CA VAL A 15 12.62 9.30 6.82
C VAL A 15 12.42 7.79 6.89
N LEU A 16 13.48 7.03 7.22
CA LEU A 16 13.41 5.58 7.42
C LEU A 16 12.41 5.21 8.53
N ASP A 17 12.45 5.90 9.69
CA ASP A 17 11.51 5.66 10.78
C ASP A 17 10.06 5.94 10.38
N LEU A 18 9.83 7.00 9.61
CA LEU A 18 8.50 7.34 9.10
C LEU A 18 8.00 6.29 8.12
N LEU A 19 8.81 5.83 7.17
CA LEU A 19 8.43 4.77 6.24
C LEU A 19 8.14 3.45 6.98
N CYS A 20 8.96 3.06 7.95
CA CYS A 20 8.71 1.89 8.78
C CYS A 20 7.38 1.99 9.55
N SER A 21 7.04 3.19 10.02
CA SER A 21 5.79 3.43 10.78
C SER A 21 4.55 3.52 9.90
N SER A 22 4.70 3.85 8.61
CA SER A 22 3.59 4.08 7.66
C SER A 22 3.54 3.05 6.54
N VAL A 23 4.11 1.86 6.74
CA VAL A 23 4.03 0.76 5.78
C VAL A 23 2.58 0.52 5.35
N GLY A 24 2.35 0.38 4.03
CA GLY A 24 1.02 0.20 3.46
C GLY A 24 0.10 1.44 3.48
N SER A 25 0.54 2.54 4.10
CA SER A 25 -0.23 3.78 4.12
C SER A 25 0.16 4.72 2.98
N LEU A 26 -0.80 5.52 2.52
CA LEU A 26 -0.55 6.53 1.49
C LEU A 26 0.44 7.58 1.98
N THR A 27 1.58 7.65 1.33
CA THR A 27 2.72 8.47 1.73
C THR A 27 3.07 9.49 0.66
N ASN A 28 3.28 10.74 1.09
CA ASN A 28 3.68 11.85 0.22
C ASN A 28 4.95 12.51 0.78
N PRO A 29 6.04 12.66 -0.02
CA PRO A 29 7.28 13.30 0.42
C PRO A 29 7.09 14.69 1.01
N THR A 30 6.12 15.48 0.50
CA THR A 30 5.79 16.80 1.04
C THR A 30 5.25 16.72 2.47
N ASN A 31 4.39 15.75 2.76
CA ASN A 31 3.85 15.56 4.10
C ASN A 31 4.94 15.12 5.09
N ILE A 32 5.85 14.25 4.64
CA ILE A 32 7.04 13.88 5.42
C ILE A 32 7.90 15.10 5.72
N ALA A 33 8.23 15.91 4.70
CA ALA A 33 9.03 17.12 4.88
C ALA A 33 8.38 18.09 5.87
N ASN A 34 7.06 18.31 5.75
CA ASN A 34 6.31 19.17 6.67
C ASN A 34 6.35 18.64 8.12
N SER A 35 6.19 17.33 8.31
CA SER A 35 6.27 16.69 9.62
C SER A 35 7.66 16.83 10.23
N LEU A 36 8.72 16.63 9.46
CA LEU A 36 10.10 16.81 9.89
C LEU A 36 10.39 18.26 10.25
N ASN A 37 9.98 19.20 9.39
CA ASN A 37 10.19 20.63 9.60
C ASN A 37 9.48 21.14 10.86
N SER A 38 8.29 20.66 11.16
CA SER A 38 7.59 20.99 12.40
C SER A 38 8.37 20.54 13.64
N LYS A 39 8.97 19.34 13.61
CA LYS A 39 9.81 18.83 14.69
C LYS A 39 11.15 19.59 14.80
N GLN A 40 11.79 19.92 13.67
CA GLN A 40 13.08 20.63 13.63
C GLN A 40 12.96 22.08 14.06
N LYS A 41 11.87 22.77 13.70
CA LYS A 41 11.61 24.15 14.16
C LYS A 41 11.63 24.24 15.68
N LEU A 42 11.13 23.23 16.37
CA LEU A 42 11.18 23.15 17.84
C LEU A 42 12.61 23.00 18.38
N LYS A 43 13.55 22.48 17.56
CA LYS A 43 14.97 22.27 17.92
C LYS A 43 15.88 23.39 17.41
N GLY A 44 15.36 24.38 16.67
CA GLY A 44 16.17 25.44 16.07
C GLY A 44 17.04 25.00 14.88
N GLU A 45 16.72 23.87 14.27
CA GLU A 45 17.46 23.31 13.12
C GLU A 45 16.91 23.81 11.78
N GLY A 46 17.74 23.74 10.72
CA GLY A 46 17.36 24.20 9.39
C GLY A 46 16.29 23.33 8.72
N ALA A 47 15.45 23.94 7.91
CA ALA A 47 14.36 23.26 7.21
C ALA A 47 14.85 22.23 6.19
N VAL A 48 14.09 21.14 6.02
CA VAL A 48 14.30 20.09 5.03
C VAL A 48 13.45 20.34 3.80
N ALA A 49 14.08 20.38 2.63
CA ALA A 49 13.37 20.54 1.36
C ALA A 49 12.69 19.21 0.93
N ASN A 50 11.53 19.32 0.26
CA ASN A 50 10.79 18.16 -0.28
C ASN A 50 11.67 17.29 -1.17
N ASN A 51 12.51 17.90 -2.03
CA ASN A 51 13.42 17.17 -2.90
C ASN A 51 14.46 16.34 -2.13
N THR A 52 14.89 16.81 -0.95
CA THR A 52 15.80 16.04 -0.08
C THR A 52 15.09 14.80 0.47
N VAL A 53 13.84 14.93 0.91
CA VAL A 53 13.03 13.80 1.38
C VAL A 53 12.81 12.79 0.25
N LYS A 54 12.42 13.28 -0.95
CA LYS A 54 12.26 12.43 -2.14
C LYS A 54 13.54 11.65 -2.43
N GLN A 55 14.67 12.34 -2.50
CA GLN A 55 15.98 11.70 -2.75
C GLN A 55 16.32 10.64 -1.70
N TYR A 56 15.95 10.85 -0.43
CA TYR A 56 16.21 9.86 0.61
C TYR A 56 15.27 8.65 0.50
N ILE A 57 14.01 8.86 0.11
CA ILE A 57 13.10 7.75 -0.24
C ILE A 57 13.69 6.97 -1.42
N ASP A 58 14.08 7.64 -2.51
CA ASP A 58 14.70 7.00 -3.69
C ASP A 58 15.97 6.21 -3.29
N ASN A 59 16.79 6.73 -2.37
CA ASN A 59 17.96 6.01 -1.86
C ASN A 59 17.59 4.75 -1.06
N LEU A 60 16.49 4.76 -0.32
CA LEU A 60 16.01 3.60 0.46
C LEU A 60 15.39 2.54 -0.46
N THR A 61 14.69 2.95 -1.51
CA THR A 61 14.15 2.04 -2.53
C THR A 61 15.26 1.43 -3.39
N ASP A 62 16.22 2.23 -3.84
CA ASP A 62 17.40 1.74 -4.55
C ASP A 62 18.31 0.81 -3.71
N ALA A 63 18.21 0.88 -2.39
CA ALA A 63 18.91 -0.02 -1.47
C ALA A 63 18.11 -1.28 -1.14
N TYR A 64 16.95 -1.48 -1.79
CA TYR A 64 16.05 -2.62 -1.55
C TYR A 64 15.62 -2.74 -0.08
N LEU A 65 15.42 -1.61 0.60
CA LEU A 65 14.81 -1.59 1.94
C LEU A 65 13.30 -1.42 1.87
N PHE A 66 12.85 -0.71 0.84
CA PHE A 66 11.44 -0.49 0.53
C PHE A 66 11.20 -0.58 -0.97
N SER A 67 10.01 -1.05 -1.33
CA SER A 67 9.46 -0.93 -2.68
C SER A 67 8.37 0.13 -2.72
N GLU A 68 8.37 0.94 -3.77
CA GLU A 68 7.29 1.87 -4.06
C GLU A 68 6.18 1.16 -4.84
N CYS A 69 4.95 1.24 -4.33
CA CYS A 69 3.75 0.78 -5.02
C CYS A 69 2.95 2.01 -5.46
N ARG A 70 2.90 2.25 -6.76
CA ARG A 70 2.30 3.45 -7.35
C ARG A 70 0.79 3.32 -7.46
N ARG A 71 0.09 4.44 -7.34
CA ARG A 71 -1.36 4.49 -7.56
C ARG A 71 -1.68 4.60 -9.04
N TYR A 72 -2.60 3.74 -9.47
CA TYR A 72 -3.05 3.65 -10.85
C TYR A 72 -4.57 3.82 -10.94
N ASP A 73 -5.02 4.76 -11.78
CA ASP A 73 -6.44 4.91 -12.11
C ASP A 73 -6.87 3.78 -13.04
N VAL A 74 -7.68 2.85 -12.51
CA VAL A 74 -8.09 1.63 -13.22
C VAL A 74 -8.86 1.95 -14.51
N ARG A 75 -9.73 2.98 -14.49
CA ARG A 75 -10.59 3.39 -15.62
C ARG A 75 -9.94 4.45 -16.49
N GLY A 76 -9.27 5.43 -15.87
CA GLY A 76 -8.55 6.49 -16.56
C GLY A 76 -7.23 6.03 -17.19
N LYS A 77 -6.72 4.84 -16.81
CA LYS A 77 -5.49 4.22 -17.33
C LYS A 77 -4.25 5.11 -17.19
N GLY A 78 -4.12 5.75 -16.03
CA GLY A 78 -3.00 6.65 -15.74
C GLY A 78 -2.46 6.49 -14.33
N TYR A 79 -1.18 6.79 -14.15
CA TYR A 79 -0.56 6.83 -12.84
C TYR A 79 -0.73 8.18 -12.17
N PHE A 80 -0.84 8.16 -10.84
CA PHE A 80 -0.75 9.37 -10.02
C PHE A 80 0.71 9.59 -9.60
N ASP A 81 1.12 10.85 -9.48
CA ASP A 81 2.46 11.17 -8.99
C ASP A 81 2.56 10.84 -7.49
N TYR A 82 1.61 11.30 -6.70
CA TYR A 82 1.52 11.09 -5.25
C TYR A 82 0.06 11.20 -4.77
N PRO A 83 -0.27 10.66 -3.57
CA PRO A 83 0.57 9.83 -2.70
C PRO A 83 0.72 8.40 -3.23
N ASN A 84 1.81 7.70 -2.85
CA ASN A 84 2.05 6.28 -3.15
C ASN A 84 2.13 5.48 -1.85
N LYS A 85 2.06 4.14 -1.93
CA LYS A 85 2.35 3.26 -0.79
C LYS A 85 3.80 2.78 -0.86
N TYR A 86 4.36 2.48 0.30
CA TYR A 86 5.70 1.91 0.42
C TYR A 86 5.62 0.65 1.27
N TYR A 87 6.22 -0.44 0.80
CA TYR A 87 6.28 -1.72 1.47
C TYR A 87 7.72 -2.05 1.81
N CYS A 88 7.93 -2.60 3.00
CA CYS A 88 9.26 -2.99 3.46
C CYS A 88 9.59 -4.38 2.92
N GLU A 89 10.80 -4.55 2.38
CA GLU A 89 11.24 -5.86 1.86
C GLU A 89 11.38 -6.90 2.99
N ASP A 90 11.76 -6.46 4.19
CA ASP A 90 11.91 -7.32 5.36
C ASP A 90 11.13 -6.77 6.57
N ILE A 91 10.05 -7.47 6.93
CA ILE A 91 9.20 -7.11 8.08
C ILE A 91 9.96 -7.22 9.40
N GLY A 92 10.93 -8.12 9.51
CA GLY A 92 11.77 -8.27 10.71
C GLY A 92 12.65 -7.04 10.92
N LEU A 93 13.29 -6.54 9.86
CA LEU A 93 14.07 -5.30 9.91
C LEU A 93 13.18 -4.09 10.23
N ARG A 94 12.01 -3.99 9.59
CA ARG A 94 11.00 -2.96 9.90
C ARG A 94 10.65 -2.97 11.39
N ASN A 95 10.30 -4.14 11.93
CA ASN A 95 9.88 -4.27 13.32
C ASN A 95 11.02 -3.94 14.30
N ALA A 96 12.23 -4.41 14.02
CA ALA A 96 13.42 -4.09 14.82
C ALA A 96 13.70 -2.59 14.81
N ARG A 97 13.58 -1.92 13.64
CA ARG A 97 13.83 -0.49 13.52
C ARG A 97 12.89 0.36 14.37
N ILE A 98 11.62 0.00 14.47
CA ILE A 98 10.65 0.71 15.30
C ILE A 98 10.54 0.14 16.73
N GLY A 99 11.45 -0.74 17.14
CA GLY A 99 11.49 -1.33 18.47
C GLY A 99 10.28 -2.21 18.77
N PHE A 100 9.77 -2.94 17.77
CA PHE A 100 8.59 -3.82 17.85
C PHE A 100 7.31 -3.12 18.34
N ARG A 101 7.26 -1.80 18.21
CA ARG A 101 6.07 -0.99 18.46
C ARG A 101 5.20 -0.94 17.19
N GLN A 102 3.94 -0.56 17.30
CA GLN A 102 3.03 -0.38 16.17
C GLN A 102 2.93 -1.64 15.26
N GLN A 103 2.64 -2.77 15.87
CA GLN A 103 2.35 -4.01 15.15
C GLN A 103 0.90 -3.98 14.66
N GLU A 104 0.61 -3.14 13.68
CA GLU A 104 -0.69 -3.11 13.02
C GLU A 104 -0.78 -4.29 12.05
N MET A 105 -1.39 -5.37 12.51
CA MET A 105 -1.45 -6.64 11.78
C MET A 105 -2.08 -6.51 10.39
N THR A 106 -2.98 -5.56 10.19
CA THR A 106 -3.57 -5.25 8.89
C THR A 106 -2.51 -4.79 7.88
N HIS A 107 -1.69 -3.82 8.25
CA HIS A 107 -0.61 -3.32 7.38
C HIS A 107 0.53 -4.33 7.20
N ILE A 108 0.82 -5.13 8.24
CA ILE A 108 1.80 -6.21 8.13
C ILE A 108 1.32 -7.27 7.12
N MET A 109 0.06 -7.69 7.21
CA MET A 109 -0.52 -8.65 6.28
C MET A 109 -0.53 -8.10 4.84
N GLU A 110 -0.89 -6.84 4.66
CA GLU A 110 -0.85 -6.17 3.37
C GLU A 110 0.58 -6.15 2.79
N ASN A 111 1.59 -5.84 3.61
CA ASN A 111 2.99 -5.89 3.19
C ASN A 111 3.45 -7.32 2.82
N ILE A 112 3.01 -8.33 3.54
CA ILE A 112 3.32 -9.74 3.21
C ILE A 112 2.74 -10.11 1.85
N ILE A 113 1.47 -9.74 1.59
CA ILE A 113 0.83 -9.99 0.30
C ILE A 113 1.59 -9.27 -0.83
N TYR A 114 1.97 -8.00 -0.62
CA TYR A 114 2.77 -7.26 -1.59
C TYR A 114 4.08 -7.98 -1.94
N ASN A 115 4.86 -8.37 -0.91
CA ASN A 115 6.13 -9.06 -1.11
C ASN A 115 5.94 -10.40 -1.85
N GLU A 116 4.89 -11.14 -1.52
CA GLU A 116 4.56 -12.40 -2.21
C GLU A 116 4.24 -12.18 -3.69
N LEU A 117 3.46 -11.15 -4.02
CA LEU A 117 3.15 -10.81 -5.41
C LEU A 117 4.41 -10.46 -6.21
N VAL A 118 5.34 -9.73 -5.61
CA VAL A 118 6.63 -9.40 -6.25
C VAL A 118 7.51 -10.64 -6.40
N ILE A 119 7.54 -11.56 -5.42
CA ILE A 119 8.26 -12.84 -5.50
C ILE A 119 7.72 -13.70 -6.65
N ARG A 120 6.43 -13.59 -6.97
CA ARG A 120 5.78 -14.26 -8.11
C ARG A 120 5.92 -13.49 -9.43
N ASP A 121 6.90 -12.59 -9.54
CA ASP A 121 7.20 -11.79 -10.73
C ASP A 121 6.05 -10.87 -11.21
N CYS A 122 5.11 -10.53 -10.33
CA CYS A 122 4.06 -9.58 -10.66
C CYS A 122 4.54 -8.13 -10.61
N MET A 123 4.13 -7.33 -11.58
CA MET A 123 4.09 -5.87 -11.42
C MET A 123 2.87 -5.51 -10.57
N VAL A 124 3.10 -4.77 -9.48
CA VAL A 124 2.07 -4.48 -8.49
C VAL A 124 1.84 -2.98 -8.36
N ASP A 125 0.58 -2.58 -8.52
CA ASP A 125 0.12 -1.20 -8.36
C ASP A 125 -1.03 -1.15 -7.34
N VAL A 126 -1.25 0.02 -6.73
CA VAL A 126 -2.47 0.31 -5.96
C VAL A 126 -3.56 0.78 -6.91
N GLY A 127 -4.70 0.09 -6.93
CA GLY A 127 -5.82 0.45 -7.79
C GLY A 127 -6.63 1.62 -7.23
N VAL A 128 -7.00 2.58 -8.09
CA VAL A 128 -7.95 3.64 -7.75
C VAL A 128 -9.15 3.56 -8.68
N VAL A 129 -10.33 3.50 -8.09
CA VAL A 129 -11.62 3.54 -8.79
C VAL A 129 -12.51 4.61 -8.16
N TYR A 130 -13.52 5.09 -8.89
CA TYR A 130 -14.38 6.17 -8.42
C TYR A 130 -15.83 5.74 -8.35
N SER A 131 -16.49 6.00 -7.23
CA SER A 131 -17.94 5.94 -7.08
C SER A 131 -18.56 7.35 -7.16
N SER A 132 -19.75 7.45 -7.70
CA SER A 132 -20.54 8.67 -7.60
C SER A 132 -21.45 8.56 -6.36
N GLU A 133 -21.27 9.45 -5.42
CA GLU A 133 -22.08 9.54 -4.19
C GLU A 133 -22.72 10.93 -4.11
N LYS A 134 -23.69 11.10 -3.24
CA LYS A 134 -24.26 12.43 -2.96
C LYS A 134 -23.56 13.04 -1.75
N ASP A 135 -23.21 14.31 -1.83
CA ASP A 135 -22.73 15.07 -0.67
C ASP A 135 -23.91 15.41 0.29
N ASP A 136 -23.60 16.05 1.41
CA ASP A 136 -24.60 16.44 2.42
C ASP A 136 -25.68 17.40 1.87
N ASN A 137 -25.42 18.02 0.72
CA ASN A 137 -26.35 18.90 0.01
C ASN A 137 -27.07 18.20 -1.16
N GLY A 138 -26.90 16.88 -1.30
CA GLY A 138 -27.52 16.08 -2.35
C GLY A 138 -26.86 16.22 -3.73
N LYS A 139 -25.71 16.92 -3.85
CA LYS A 139 -24.99 17.09 -5.12
C LYS A 139 -24.10 15.87 -5.40
N PRO A 140 -23.95 15.48 -6.69
CA PRO A 140 -23.05 14.39 -7.06
C PRO A 140 -21.61 14.74 -6.67
N LYS A 141 -20.95 13.81 -5.96
CA LYS A 141 -19.54 13.88 -5.57
C LYS A 141 -18.86 12.58 -6.00
N GLN A 142 -17.70 12.69 -6.64
CA GLN A 142 -16.84 11.53 -6.88
C GLN A 142 -16.05 11.19 -5.63
N VAL A 143 -16.11 9.93 -5.22
CA VAL A 143 -15.37 9.40 -4.08
C VAL A 143 -14.38 8.37 -4.60
N ALA A 144 -13.10 8.61 -4.38
CA ALA A 144 -12.04 7.65 -4.68
C ALA A 144 -12.12 6.46 -3.73
N ARG A 145 -12.02 5.25 -4.29
CA ARG A 145 -11.93 4.00 -3.55
C ARG A 145 -10.70 3.25 -4.00
N GLU A 146 -10.07 2.60 -3.05
CA GLU A 146 -8.81 1.90 -3.25
C GLU A 146 -9.06 0.41 -3.46
N ILE A 147 -8.27 -0.19 -4.34
CA ILE A 147 -8.01 -1.63 -4.43
C ILE A 147 -6.56 -1.79 -4.01
N ASP A 148 -6.30 -2.58 -2.99
CA ASP A 148 -4.97 -2.65 -2.40
C ASP A 148 -3.92 -3.03 -3.44
N PHE A 149 -4.22 -4.02 -4.31
CA PHE A 149 -3.30 -4.42 -5.36
C PHE A 149 -3.97 -4.70 -6.70
N ILE A 150 -3.32 -4.22 -7.74
CA ILE A 150 -3.46 -4.70 -9.10
C ILE A 150 -2.18 -5.48 -9.39
N ALA A 151 -2.28 -6.80 -9.49
CA ALA A 151 -1.15 -7.66 -9.84
C ALA A 151 -1.21 -8.03 -11.32
N ASN A 152 -0.08 -7.88 -12.03
CA ASN A 152 0.03 -8.15 -13.45
C ASN A 152 1.36 -8.88 -13.73
N ASP A 153 1.30 -10.10 -14.25
CA ASP A 153 2.45 -10.91 -14.65
C ASP A 153 2.74 -10.83 -16.17
N GLY A 154 2.00 -9.97 -16.89
CA GLY A 154 2.08 -9.82 -18.35
C GLY A 154 1.05 -10.65 -19.11
N GLU A 155 0.62 -11.78 -18.60
CA GLU A 155 -0.43 -12.63 -19.19
C GLU A 155 -1.76 -12.49 -18.46
N LYS A 156 -1.71 -12.37 -17.15
CA LYS A 156 -2.86 -12.28 -16.26
C LYS A 156 -2.86 -10.97 -15.49
N LYS A 157 -4.04 -10.47 -15.22
CA LYS A 157 -4.30 -9.34 -14.35
C LYS A 157 -5.28 -9.73 -13.26
N LEU A 158 -4.98 -9.38 -12.03
CA LEU A 158 -5.77 -9.70 -10.84
C LEU A 158 -6.01 -8.44 -10.02
N TYR A 159 -7.17 -8.37 -9.34
CA TYR A 159 -7.45 -7.37 -8.32
C TYR A 159 -7.48 -8.05 -6.96
N ILE A 160 -6.72 -7.54 -6.03
CA ILE A 160 -6.55 -8.15 -4.70
C ILE A 160 -6.84 -7.12 -3.63
N GLN A 161 -7.61 -7.52 -2.62
CA GLN A 161 -7.89 -6.77 -1.41
C GLN A 161 -7.35 -7.54 -0.21
N SER A 162 -6.71 -6.85 0.71
CA SER A 162 -6.21 -7.39 1.98
C SER A 162 -7.20 -7.05 3.08
N ALA A 163 -7.91 -8.05 3.60
CA ALA A 163 -8.85 -7.86 4.69
C ALA A 163 -8.49 -8.74 5.89
N PHE A 164 -7.93 -8.14 6.96
CA PHE A 164 -7.52 -8.91 8.13
C PHE A 164 -8.68 -9.73 8.72
N ALA A 165 -9.85 -9.11 8.86
CA ALA A 165 -11.10 -9.78 9.21
C ALA A 165 -12.30 -9.05 8.62
N LEU A 166 -13.33 -9.80 8.29
CA LEU A 166 -14.65 -9.28 7.86
C LEU A 166 -15.70 -9.72 8.89
N PRO A 167 -15.83 -8.99 10.00
CA PRO A 167 -16.66 -9.41 11.14
C PRO A 167 -18.16 -9.41 10.83
N ASP A 168 -18.58 -8.61 9.83
CA ASP A 168 -19.98 -8.43 9.46
C ASP A 168 -20.18 -8.23 7.96
N GLU A 169 -21.43 -8.25 7.53
CA GLU A 169 -21.81 -8.10 6.13
C GLU A 169 -21.54 -6.68 5.60
N GLU A 170 -21.67 -5.67 6.46
CA GLU A 170 -21.40 -4.27 6.07
C GLU A 170 -19.93 -4.09 5.68
N LYS A 171 -19.01 -4.63 6.48
CA LYS A 171 -17.58 -4.63 6.19
C LYS A 171 -17.27 -5.41 4.90
N ALA A 172 -17.90 -6.57 4.73
CA ALA A 172 -17.75 -7.36 3.51
C ALA A 172 -18.21 -6.61 2.26
N VAL A 173 -19.33 -5.89 2.33
CA VAL A 173 -19.82 -5.04 1.24
C VAL A 173 -18.85 -3.90 0.94
N GLN A 174 -18.28 -3.26 1.97
CA GLN A 174 -17.30 -2.19 1.80
C GLN A 174 -16.05 -2.68 1.07
N GLU A 175 -15.49 -3.83 1.45
CA GLU A 175 -14.30 -4.41 0.82
C GLU A 175 -14.57 -4.88 -0.63
N ASN A 176 -15.79 -5.31 -0.95
CA ASN A 176 -16.17 -5.70 -2.31
C ASN A 176 -16.51 -4.50 -3.22
N LYS A 177 -16.88 -3.36 -2.67
CA LYS A 177 -17.35 -2.19 -3.43
C LYS A 177 -16.36 -1.70 -4.49
N PRO A 178 -15.04 -1.58 -4.23
CA PRO A 178 -14.08 -1.18 -5.25
C PRO A 178 -14.07 -2.10 -6.48
N PHE A 179 -14.22 -3.40 -6.28
CA PHE A 179 -14.24 -4.39 -7.36
C PHE A 179 -15.39 -4.21 -8.33
N SER A 180 -16.56 -3.80 -7.86
CA SER A 180 -17.72 -3.53 -8.71
C SER A 180 -17.52 -2.31 -9.62
N LEU A 181 -16.55 -1.46 -9.33
CA LEU A 181 -16.27 -0.20 -10.02
C LEU A 181 -15.15 -0.31 -11.07
N THR A 182 -14.48 -1.46 -11.20
CA THR A 182 -13.37 -1.64 -12.16
C THR A 182 -13.83 -1.54 -13.61
N GLY A 183 -15.05 -2.00 -13.89
CA GLY A 183 -15.64 -1.98 -15.24
C GLY A 183 -15.10 -3.07 -16.18
N ASP A 184 -14.42 -4.07 -15.61
CA ASP A 184 -13.87 -5.23 -16.31
C ASP A 184 -14.15 -6.54 -15.54
N TYR A 185 -13.76 -7.67 -16.15
CA TYR A 185 -14.01 -9.03 -15.63
C TYR A 185 -12.77 -9.77 -15.15
N PHE A 186 -11.67 -9.07 -14.92
CA PHE A 186 -10.49 -9.69 -14.35
C PHE A 186 -10.79 -10.30 -12.99
N PRO A 187 -10.12 -11.43 -12.63
CA PRO A 187 -10.33 -12.10 -11.35
C PRO A 187 -10.14 -11.15 -10.16
N LYS A 188 -10.94 -11.37 -9.12
CA LYS A 188 -10.98 -10.56 -7.91
C LYS A 188 -10.82 -11.46 -6.70
N ILE A 189 -9.90 -11.11 -5.83
CA ILE A 189 -9.52 -11.91 -4.66
C ILE A 189 -9.56 -11.05 -3.41
N ILE A 190 -10.14 -11.56 -2.33
CA ILE A 190 -9.98 -11.01 -0.98
C ILE A 190 -9.14 -12.00 -0.20
N VAL A 191 -7.93 -11.59 0.17
CA VAL A 191 -7.06 -12.36 1.06
C VAL A 191 -7.41 -12.03 2.50
N ARG A 192 -7.65 -13.05 3.32
CA ARG A 192 -8.16 -12.90 4.69
C ARG A 192 -7.30 -13.66 5.70
N HIS A 193 -7.22 -13.15 6.93
CA HIS A 193 -6.56 -13.85 8.04
C HIS A 193 -7.54 -14.78 8.79
N ASP A 194 -8.81 -14.43 8.83
CA ASP A 194 -9.83 -15.06 9.69
C ASP A 194 -10.50 -16.29 9.09
N ILE A 195 -10.03 -16.81 7.95
CA ILE A 195 -10.60 -17.98 7.26
C ILE A 195 -9.54 -19.03 6.94
N THR A 196 -9.99 -20.29 6.90
CA THR A 196 -9.15 -21.45 6.55
C THR A 196 -9.60 -22.21 5.31
N LYS A 197 -10.77 -21.86 4.76
CA LYS A 197 -11.28 -22.47 3.51
C LYS A 197 -11.59 -21.38 2.52
N ARG A 198 -11.23 -21.59 1.25
CA ARG A 198 -11.55 -20.67 0.16
C ARG A 198 -12.95 -20.93 -0.39
N TRP A 199 -13.62 -19.87 -0.81
CA TRP A 199 -14.90 -19.92 -1.52
C TRP A 199 -15.08 -18.69 -2.42
N TYR A 200 -15.99 -18.83 -3.39
CA TYR A 200 -16.44 -17.68 -4.19
C TYR A 200 -17.73 -17.11 -3.60
N ASN A 201 -17.81 -15.79 -3.49
CA ASN A 201 -19.06 -15.13 -3.14
C ASN A 201 -19.99 -15.01 -4.35
N GLU A 202 -21.21 -14.49 -4.15
CA GLU A 202 -22.22 -14.33 -5.21
C GLU A 202 -21.76 -13.42 -6.37
N SER A 203 -20.82 -12.54 -6.13
CA SER A 203 -20.22 -11.66 -7.15
C SER A 203 -19.01 -12.29 -7.87
N GLY A 204 -18.71 -13.57 -7.60
CA GLY A 204 -17.58 -14.27 -8.20
C GLY A 204 -16.22 -13.86 -7.64
N VAL A 205 -16.17 -13.20 -6.48
CA VAL A 205 -14.93 -12.82 -5.81
C VAL A 205 -14.43 -14.00 -4.97
N LEU A 206 -13.18 -14.42 -5.18
CA LEU A 206 -12.53 -15.45 -4.39
C LEU A 206 -12.17 -14.90 -3.00
N ASN A 207 -12.67 -15.54 -1.95
CA ASN A 207 -12.20 -15.34 -0.58
C ASN A 207 -11.24 -16.47 -0.23
N ILE A 208 -10.02 -16.12 0.20
CA ILE A 208 -8.96 -17.09 0.50
C ILE A 208 -8.20 -16.70 1.77
N GLY A 209 -7.81 -17.69 2.56
CA GLY A 209 -6.96 -17.47 3.72
C GLY A 209 -5.53 -17.06 3.33
N ILE A 210 -4.90 -16.21 4.13
CA ILE A 210 -3.52 -15.75 3.86
C ILE A 210 -2.54 -16.92 3.72
N VAL A 211 -2.69 -17.97 4.53
CA VAL A 211 -1.79 -19.13 4.47
C VAL A 211 -1.97 -19.88 3.16
N ASP A 212 -3.21 -20.13 2.73
CA ASP A 212 -3.48 -20.80 1.45
C ASP A 212 -3.01 -19.93 0.27
N PHE A 213 -3.18 -18.60 0.36
CA PHE A 213 -2.69 -17.66 -0.64
C PHE A 213 -1.17 -17.74 -0.81
N LEU A 214 -0.42 -17.82 0.30
CA LEU A 214 1.05 -17.90 0.29
C LEU A 214 1.59 -19.27 -0.16
N LEU A 215 0.81 -20.35 -0.02
CA LEU A 215 1.24 -21.73 -0.32
C LEU A 215 0.74 -22.25 -1.67
N ASP A 216 -0.21 -21.61 -2.31
CA ASP A 216 -0.81 -22.04 -3.57
C ASP A 216 -0.36 -21.16 -4.75
N ASP A 217 0.68 -21.60 -5.46
CA ASP A 217 1.23 -20.88 -6.62
C ASP A 217 0.26 -20.82 -7.81
N SER A 218 -0.81 -21.61 -7.81
CA SER A 218 -1.78 -21.65 -8.92
C SER A 218 -2.78 -20.50 -8.93
N ILE A 219 -2.77 -19.65 -7.89
CA ILE A 219 -3.70 -18.53 -7.74
C ILE A 219 -3.32 -17.35 -8.65
N ILE A 220 -2.04 -17.22 -8.96
CA ILE A 220 -1.47 -16.15 -9.79
C ILE A 220 -0.79 -16.75 -11.01
#